data_ef0d25ae0dbcba0bb65aa8969a3de6cb
#
_entry.id   ef0d25ae0dbcba0bb65aa8969a3de6cb
#
_cell.length_a   1.000
_cell.length_b   1.000
_cell.length_c   1.000
_cell.angle_alpha   90.00
_cell.angle_beta   90.00
_cell.angle_gamma   90.00
#
_symmetry.space_group_name_H-M   'P 1'
#
loop_
_entity.id
_entity.type
_entity.pdbx_description
1 polymer ?
#
loop_
_entity_poly.entity_id
_entity_poly.type
_entity_poly.pdbx_seq_one_letter_code
_entity_poly.pdbx_strand_id
1 'polypeptide(L)'
;MTSIETPPVVVVLQLTGGNDYFNSVIPYTDSNYYDNRRSALQIAQDDVLRLDDKLGLHPTMGPLQEIYQQGDMAIIHGVGYQNSPRSHFRSMDIWHTCEPDIVGTEGWVGRIIRDLDPRGENPVTGVNIGQALP
;
A
#
# COMPACT_ATOMS: atom_id res chain seq x y z
N MET A 1 -5.58 -36.02 -17.55
CA MET A 1 -6.36 -34.88 -17.04
C MET A 1 -5.38 -33.73 -16.93
N THR A 2 -5.40 -32.79 -17.85
CA THR A 2 -4.62 -31.56 -17.78
C THR A 2 -5.23 -30.70 -16.69
N SER A 3 -4.47 -30.43 -15.61
CA SER A 3 -4.85 -29.45 -14.62
C SER A 3 -5.00 -28.11 -15.35
N ILE A 4 -6.18 -27.53 -15.32
CA ILE A 4 -6.36 -26.14 -15.74
C ILE A 4 -5.66 -25.32 -14.65
N GLU A 5 -4.44 -24.87 -14.95
CA GLU A 5 -3.79 -23.89 -14.09
C GLU A 5 -4.60 -22.59 -14.16
N THR A 6 -5.25 -22.26 -13.08
CA THR A 6 -5.95 -20.98 -12.97
C THR A 6 -4.88 -19.89 -12.91
N PRO A 7 -4.89 -18.90 -13.81
CA PRO A 7 -3.91 -17.83 -13.78
C PRO A 7 -4.02 -17.06 -12.44
N PRO A 8 -2.90 -16.54 -11.93
CA PRO A 8 -2.91 -15.78 -10.69
C PRO A 8 -3.75 -14.51 -10.85
N VAL A 9 -4.48 -14.16 -9.78
CA VAL A 9 -5.25 -12.92 -9.71
C VAL A 9 -4.51 -11.95 -8.79
N VAL A 10 -4.26 -10.73 -9.27
CA VAL A 10 -3.70 -9.65 -8.46
C VAL A 10 -4.83 -8.73 -8.01
N VAL A 11 -4.94 -8.54 -6.71
CA VAL A 11 -5.89 -7.60 -6.11
C VAL A 11 -5.10 -6.40 -5.61
N VAL A 12 -5.39 -5.21 -6.15
CA VAL A 12 -4.81 -3.95 -5.71
C VAL A 12 -5.82 -3.25 -4.81
N LEU A 13 -5.52 -3.18 -3.51
CA LEU A 13 -6.31 -2.41 -2.56
C LEU A 13 -5.66 -1.04 -2.37
N GLN A 14 -6.30 -0.02 -2.92
CA GLN A 14 -5.84 1.36 -2.77
C GLN A 14 -6.62 2.07 -1.67
N LEU A 15 -5.90 2.56 -0.66
CA LEU A 15 -6.45 3.38 0.40
C LEU A 15 -6.31 4.86 0.00
N THR A 16 -7.43 5.51 -0.30
CA THR A 16 -7.47 6.93 -0.59
C THR A 16 -7.64 7.74 0.69
N GLY A 17 -6.99 8.90 0.77
CA GLY A 17 -7.00 9.77 1.95
C GLY A 17 -5.71 9.67 2.75
N GLY A 18 -5.68 10.34 3.89
CA GLY A 18 -4.50 10.33 4.76
C GLY A 18 -4.43 9.06 5.60
N ASN A 19 -3.39 8.24 5.41
CA ASN A 19 -3.06 7.18 6.33
C ASN A 19 -1.91 7.62 7.24
N ASP A 20 -2.06 7.49 8.56
CA ASP A 20 -0.94 7.66 9.48
C ASP A 20 -0.10 6.38 9.50
N TYR A 21 0.87 6.33 8.59
CA TYR A 21 1.77 5.20 8.44
C TYR A 21 2.47 4.83 9.75
N PHE A 22 2.94 5.81 10.52
CA PHE A 22 3.64 5.57 11.78
C PHE A 22 2.75 5.00 12.89
N ASN A 23 1.44 5.10 12.76
CA ASN A 23 0.47 4.43 13.63
C ASN A 23 -0.09 3.15 13.00
N SER A 24 0.20 2.88 11.73
CA SER A 24 -0.09 1.60 11.08
C SER A 24 1.06 0.62 11.27
N VAL A 25 2.31 1.07 11.00
CA VAL A 25 3.54 0.31 11.21
C VAL A 25 4.42 1.11 12.18
N ILE A 26 4.44 0.69 13.42
CA ILE A 26 4.95 1.45 14.57
C ILE A 26 6.39 1.06 14.84
N PRO A 27 7.34 1.99 14.78
CA PRO A 27 8.73 1.77 15.20
C PRO A 27 8.81 1.85 16.75
N TYR A 28 8.29 0.84 17.42
CA TYR A 28 8.03 0.86 18.86
C TYR A 28 9.30 0.91 19.76
N THR A 29 10.48 0.75 19.17
CA THR A 29 11.76 0.92 19.89
C THR A 29 12.43 2.25 19.60
N ASP A 30 11.91 3.07 18.67
CA ASP A 30 12.48 4.36 18.32
C ASP A 30 11.92 5.45 19.23
N SER A 31 12.78 6.06 20.05
CA SER A 31 12.39 7.17 20.92
C SER A 31 11.80 8.36 20.16
N ASN A 32 12.24 8.59 18.91
CA ASN A 32 11.69 9.66 18.09
C ASN A 32 10.19 9.50 17.82
N TYR A 33 9.70 8.27 17.75
CA TYR A 33 8.27 8.03 17.62
C TYR A 33 7.50 8.56 18.83
N TYR A 34 8.00 8.32 20.03
CA TYR A 34 7.36 8.75 21.27
C TYR A 34 7.60 10.24 21.56
N ASP A 35 8.82 10.74 21.34
CA ASP A 35 9.20 12.13 21.65
C ASP A 35 8.56 13.15 20.71
N ASN A 36 8.43 12.81 19.43
CA ASN A 36 7.92 13.71 18.40
C ASN A 36 6.41 13.52 18.10
N ARG A 37 5.79 12.48 18.62
CA ARG A 37 4.36 12.28 18.48
C ARG A 37 3.59 12.94 19.61
N ARG A 38 2.46 13.54 19.25
CA ARG A 38 1.53 14.05 20.27
C ARG A 38 1.05 12.87 21.11
N SER A 39 1.11 13.00 22.43
CA SER A 39 0.78 11.94 23.38
C SER A 39 -0.61 11.29 23.16
N ALA A 40 -1.56 12.02 22.54
CA ALA A 40 -2.87 11.52 22.21
C ALA A 40 -2.92 10.61 20.96
N LEU A 41 -1.85 10.53 20.17
CA LEU A 41 -1.80 9.76 18.91
C LEU A 41 -0.83 8.58 18.97
N GLN A 42 0.11 8.59 19.92
CA GLN A 42 1.06 7.48 20.05
C GLN A 42 0.38 6.22 20.61
N ILE A 43 0.80 5.08 20.11
CA ILE A 43 0.38 3.77 20.64
C ILE A 43 1.40 3.36 21.70
N ALA A 44 0.95 2.95 22.88
CA ALA A 44 1.84 2.49 23.92
C ALA A 44 2.61 1.23 23.47
N GLN A 45 3.88 1.15 23.88
CA GLN A 45 4.76 0.06 23.45
C GLN A 45 4.22 -1.33 23.77
N ASP A 46 3.50 -1.45 24.89
CA ASP A 46 2.90 -2.71 25.33
C ASP A 46 1.65 -3.11 24.54
N ASP A 47 1.01 -2.15 23.86
CA ASP A 47 -0.19 -2.38 23.03
C ASP A 47 0.16 -2.75 21.59
N VAL A 48 1.42 -2.59 21.17
CA VAL A 48 1.84 -2.82 19.79
C VAL A 48 1.87 -4.31 19.47
N LEU A 49 1.30 -4.69 18.33
CA LEU A 49 1.40 -6.05 17.78
C LEU A 49 2.76 -6.23 17.14
N ARG A 50 3.72 -6.78 17.88
CA ARG A 50 5.12 -6.90 17.44
C ARG A 50 5.26 -7.80 16.22
N LEU A 51 6.01 -7.33 15.22
CA LEU A 51 6.40 -8.09 14.04
C LEU A 51 7.83 -8.60 14.16
N ASP A 52 8.73 -7.74 14.66
CA ASP A 52 10.13 -8.04 14.92
C ASP A 52 10.62 -7.26 16.17
N ASP A 53 11.93 -7.14 16.35
CA ASP A 53 12.53 -6.44 17.51
C ASP A 53 12.39 -4.91 17.45
N LYS A 54 11.89 -4.32 16.36
CA LYS A 54 11.84 -2.88 16.12
C LYS A 54 10.47 -2.37 15.70
N LEU A 55 9.74 -3.17 14.93
CA LEU A 55 8.51 -2.78 14.28
C LEU A 55 7.33 -3.62 14.76
N GLY A 56 6.19 -3.00 14.77
CA GLY A 56 4.93 -3.68 15.03
C GLY A 56 3.75 -2.98 14.39
N LEU A 57 2.61 -3.64 14.39
CA LEU A 57 1.38 -3.11 13.84
C LEU A 57 0.50 -2.46 14.91
N HIS A 58 -0.41 -1.62 14.46
CA HIS A 58 -1.46 -1.07 15.31
C HIS A 58 -2.28 -2.20 15.97
N PRO A 59 -2.74 -2.05 17.22
CA PRO A 59 -3.47 -3.10 17.96
C PRO A 59 -4.69 -3.69 17.24
N THR A 60 -5.31 -2.93 16.34
CA THR A 60 -6.48 -3.40 15.58
C THR A 60 -6.12 -4.24 14.35
N MET A 61 -4.85 -4.40 14.03
CA MET A 61 -4.36 -5.10 12.83
C MET A 61 -3.97 -6.56 13.09
N GLY A 62 -4.59 -7.23 14.07
CA GLY A 62 -4.33 -8.63 14.39
C GLY A 62 -4.35 -9.57 13.20
N PRO A 63 -5.37 -9.54 12.32
CA PRO A 63 -5.41 -10.39 11.14
C PRO A 63 -4.22 -10.19 10.18
N LEU A 64 -3.68 -8.97 10.05
CA LEU A 64 -2.48 -8.72 9.25
C LEU A 64 -1.22 -9.24 9.92
N GLN A 65 -1.15 -9.19 11.26
CA GLN A 65 -0.04 -9.80 11.99
C GLN A 65 0.00 -11.32 11.77
N GLU A 66 -1.15 -11.99 11.76
CA GLU A 66 -1.24 -13.43 11.50
C GLU A 66 -0.72 -13.78 10.11
N ILE A 67 -1.11 -13.02 9.08
CA ILE A 67 -0.62 -13.20 7.69
C ILE A 67 0.90 -12.97 7.63
N TYR A 68 1.42 -11.96 8.32
CA TYR A 68 2.86 -11.69 8.39
C TYR A 68 3.63 -12.85 9.04
N GLN A 69 3.13 -13.39 10.15
CA GLN A 69 3.73 -14.51 10.86
C GLN A 69 3.74 -15.81 10.04
N GLN A 70 2.76 -15.98 9.14
CA GLN A 70 2.72 -17.11 8.18
C GLN A 70 3.72 -16.95 7.04
N GLY A 71 4.33 -15.77 6.87
CA GLY A 71 5.25 -15.48 5.78
C GLY A 71 4.57 -15.06 4.47
N ASP A 72 3.26 -14.82 4.51
CA ASP A 72 2.44 -14.48 3.35
C ASP A 72 2.26 -12.96 3.15
N MET A 73 2.95 -12.15 3.95
CA MET A 73 2.92 -10.69 3.88
C MET A 73 4.33 -10.10 3.94
N ALA A 74 4.57 -9.10 3.11
CA ALA A 74 5.76 -8.25 3.17
C ALA A 74 5.37 -6.79 3.37
N ILE A 75 6.13 -6.05 4.17
CA ILE A 75 5.97 -4.61 4.37
C ILE A 75 7.15 -3.91 3.70
N ILE A 76 6.87 -3.09 2.70
CA ILE A 76 7.88 -2.35 1.94
C ILE A 76 7.99 -0.94 2.50
N HIS A 77 9.15 -0.63 3.06
CA HIS A 77 9.45 0.69 3.62
C HIS A 77 10.18 1.58 2.64
N GLY A 78 10.16 2.90 2.89
CA GLY A 78 10.94 3.87 2.14
C GLY A 78 10.47 4.06 0.69
N VAL A 79 9.25 3.65 0.36
CA VAL A 79 8.67 3.88 -0.97
C VAL A 79 8.25 5.34 -1.07
N GLY A 80 8.77 6.04 -2.07
CA GLY A 80 8.49 7.46 -2.27
C GLY A 80 9.23 7.99 -3.49
N TYR A 81 9.23 9.31 -3.65
CA TYR A 81 9.90 10.00 -4.74
C TYR A 81 10.44 11.36 -4.26
N GLN A 82 11.45 11.86 -4.97
CA GLN A 82 12.09 13.15 -4.63
C GLN A 82 11.13 14.32 -4.86
N ASN A 83 11.30 15.38 -4.06
CA ASN A 83 10.51 16.60 -4.16
C ASN A 83 9.00 16.38 -4.06
N SER A 84 8.58 15.43 -3.24
CA SER A 84 7.15 15.12 -3.03
C SER A 84 6.36 16.39 -2.69
N PRO A 85 5.33 16.74 -3.47
CA PRO A 85 4.51 17.90 -3.19
C PRO A 85 3.63 17.66 -1.96
N ARG A 86 3.24 18.75 -1.29
CA ARG A 86 2.30 18.67 -0.16
C ARG A 86 0.82 18.61 -0.61
N SER A 87 0.57 18.50 -1.92
CA SER A 87 -0.76 18.37 -2.48
C SER A 87 -1.17 16.89 -2.52
N HIS A 88 -2.23 16.53 -1.82
CA HIS A 88 -2.78 15.18 -1.88
C HIS A 88 -3.19 14.79 -3.30
N PHE A 89 -3.82 15.72 -4.05
CA PHE A 89 -4.25 15.46 -5.43
C PHE A 89 -3.06 15.10 -6.33
N ARG A 90 -2.01 15.94 -6.32
CA ARG A 90 -0.82 15.66 -7.13
C ARG A 90 -0.10 14.40 -6.68
N SER A 91 -0.04 14.12 -5.38
CA SER A 91 0.54 12.88 -4.88
C SER A 91 -0.23 11.65 -5.36
N MET A 92 -1.56 11.71 -5.38
CA MET A 92 -2.39 10.62 -5.91
C MET A 92 -2.14 10.39 -7.40
N ASP A 93 -2.07 11.46 -8.23
CA ASP A 93 -1.71 11.34 -9.65
C ASP A 93 -0.38 10.61 -9.83
N ILE A 94 0.63 10.98 -9.03
CA ILE A 94 1.96 10.37 -9.09
C ILE A 94 1.92 8.89 -8.69
N TRP A 95 1.19 8.56 -7.62
CA TRP A 95 1.03 7.15 -7.20
C TRP A 95 0.26 6.32 -8.25
N HIS A 96 -0.72 6.93 -8.94
CA HIS A 96 -1.46 6.25 -10.01
C HIS A 96 -0.61 6.04 -11.27
N THR A 97 0.21 7.01 -11.63
CA THR A 97 0.97 6.99 -12.88
C THR A 97 2.40 6.48 -12.73
N CYS A 98 2.98 6.56 -11.52
CA CYS A 98 4.40 6.39 -11.26
C CYS A 98 5.30 7.38 -12.04
N GLU A 99 4.79 8.58 -12.34
CA GLU A 99 5.47 9.61 -13.13
C GLU A 99 5.56 10.92 -12.35
N PRO A 100 6.58 11.09 -11.46
CA PRO A 100 6.69 12.27 -10.61
C PRO A 100 7.05 13.55 -11.36
N ASP A 101 7.77 13.45 -12.48
CA ASP A 101 8.35 14.58 -13.18
C ASP A 101 7.42 15.18 -14.26
N ILE A 102 6.39 14.46 -14.67
CA ILE A 102 5.42 14.88 -15.69
C ILE A 102 3.99 14.67 -15.22
N VAL A 103 3.04 15.23 -15.94
CA VAL A 103 1.62 14.90 -15.77
C VAL A 103 1.35 13.63 -16.57
N GLY A 104 1.26 12.51 -15.90
CA GLY A 104 0.98 11.22 -16.52
C GLY A 104 -0.45 11.15 -17.04
N THR A 105 -0.64 10.45 -18.15
CA THR A 105 -1.94 10.26 -18.81
C THR A 105 -2.45 8.83 -18.70
N GLU A 106 -1.62 7.92 -18.19
CA GLU A 106 -1.97 6.49 -18.07
C GLU A 106 -1.49 5.93 -16.73
N GLY A 107 -2.38 5.28 -16.00
CA GLY A 107 -2.06 4.63 -14.74
C GLY A 107 -1.19 3.37 -14.91
N TRP A 108 -0.38 3.04 -13.91
CA TRP A 108 0.48 1.86 -13.94
C TRP A 108 -0.31 0.54 -14.06
N VAL A 109 -1.50 0.46 -13.45
CA VAL A 109 -2.40 -0.70 -13.60
C VAL A 109 -2.90 -0.81 -15.04
N GLY A 110 -3.24 0.31 -15.68
CA GLY A 110 -3.64 0.34 -17.08
C GLY A 110 -2.54 -0.16 -18.00
N ARG A 111 -1.27 0.20 -17.73
CA ARG A 111 -0.12 -0.33 -18.49
C ARG A 111 0.01 -1.85 -18.34
N ILE A 112 -0.16 -2.39 -17.15
CA ILE A 112 -0.15 -3.84 -16.92
C ILE A 112 -1.29 -4.53 -17.68
N ILE A 113 -2.50 -4.00 -17.60
CA ILE A 113 -3.66 -4.56 -18.33
C ILE A 113 -3.40 -4.58 -19.83
N ARG A 114 -2.87 -3.49 -20.38
CA ARG A 114 -2.51 -3.43 -21.81
C ARG A 114 -1.44 -4.45 -22.19
N ASP A 115 -0.46 -4.69 -21.33
CA ASP A 115 0.60 -5.67 -21.59
C ASP A 115 0.09 -7.12 -21.50
N LEU A 116 -0.88 -7.38 -20.64
CA LEU A 116 -1.52 -8.69 -20.50
C LEU A 116 -2.52 -8.99 -21.63
N ASP A 117 -3.20 -7.97 -22.11
CA ASP A 117 -4.19 -8.08 -23.19
C ASP A 117 -4.03 -6.95 -24.21
N PRO A 118 -2.96 -6.99 -25.03
CA PRO A 118 -2.64 -5.91 -25.99
C PRO A 118 -3.66 -5.70 -27.08
N ARG A 119 -4.55 -6.67 -27.31
CA ARG A 119 -5.63 -6.58 -28.29
C ARG A 119 -6.98 -6.21 -27.69
N GLY A 120 -7.09 -6.16 -26.37
CA GLY A 120 -8.33 -5.85 -25.67
C GLY A 120 -9.44 -6.88 -25.92
N GLU A 121 -9.07 -8.14 -26.05
CA GLU A 121 -10.02 -9.21 -26.37
C GLU A 121 -10.78 -9.72 -25.13
N ASN A 122 -10.21 -9.54 -23.95
CA ASN A 122 -10.84 -9.99 -22.71
C ASN A 122 -11.36 -8.78 -21.91
N PRO A 123 -12.67 -8.53 -21.84
CA PRO A 123 -13.24 -7.38 -21.15
C PRO A 123 -13.08 -7.44 -19.61
N VAL A 124 -12.62 -8.57 -19.07
CA VAL A 124 -12.42 -8.78 -17.63
C VAL A 124 -10.95 -8.97 -17.25
N THR A 125 -10.02 -8.57 -18.11
CA THR A 125 -8.58 -8.54 -17.78
C THR A 125 -8.29 -7.65 -16.57
N GLY A 126 -9.06 -6.56 -16.41
CA GLY A 126 -9.03 -5.72 -15.23
C GLY A 126 -10.44 -5.26 -14.84
N VAL A 127 -10.71 -5.27 -13.54
CA VAL A 127 -11.99 -4.79 -12.98
C VAL A 127 -11.68 -3.78 -11.88
N ASN A 128 -12.29 -2.60 -11.98
CA ASN A 128 -12.25 -1.59 -10.91
C ASN A 128 -13.56 -1.63 -10.13
N ILE A 129 -13.46 -1.69 -8.80
CA ILE A 129 -14.59 -1.67 -7.88
C ILE A 129 -14.45 -0.43 -6.99
N GLY A 130 -15.33 0.55 -7.17
CA GLY A 130 -15.32 1.81 -6.42
C GLY A 130 -15.51 3.03 -7.32
N GLN A 131 -15.00 4.18 -6.85
CA GLN A 131 -15.00 5.38 -7.69
C GLN A 131 -14.05 5.18 -8.86
N ALA A 132 -14.46 5.66 -10.04
CA ALA A 132 -13.59 5.65 -11.19
C ALA A 132 -12.29 6.41 -10.86
N LEU A 133 -11.16 5.81 -11.22
CA LEU A 133 -9.89 6.53 -11.22
C LEU A 133 -9.98 7.63 -12.27
N PRO A 134 -9.46 8.84 -11.97
CA PRO A 134 -9.43 9.93 -12.94
C PRO A 134 -8.61 9.59 -14.18
#